data_fe6b07587c5bac02687d6ab8d0f0da4f
#
_entry.id   fe6b07587c5bac02687d6ab8d0f0da4f
#
_cell.length_a   1.000
_cell.length_b   1.000
_cell.length_c   1.000
_cell.angle_alpha   90.00
_cell.angle_beta   90.00
_cell.angle_gamma   90.00
#
_symmetry.space_group_name_H-M   'P 1'
#
loop_
_entity.id
_entity.type
_entity.pdbx_description
1 polymer ?
#
loop_
_entity_poly.entity_id
_entity_poly.type
_entity_poly.pdbx_seq_one_letter_code
_entity_poly.pdbx_strand_id
1 'polypeptide(L)'
;MIVCALNQEVFTLLQSSFKNRNIYKEYVCLVEGKLRTQSGKIEVPLSRSRKNRIKREVSSEGKVSSSNFVVIDENSTCSKLKIELITGRNHQIRSQMEFIGNPILNDVLYGAKKLDELNENQICLHSKKIRFEIRNKNYEFEVDEPSFFNDFLNV
;
A
#
# COMPACT_ATOMS: atom_id res chain seq x y z
N MET A 1 6.19 -6.24 -6.18
CA MET A 1 7.27 -7.16 -5.74
C MET A 1 6.67 -8.32 -4.98
N ILE A 2 7.13 -9.57 -5.17
CA ILE A 2 6.67 -10.78 -4.47
C ILE A 2 7.92 -11.54 -4.01
N VAL A 3 7.87 -12.11 -2.80
CA VAL A 3 8.92 -13.01 -2.26
C VAL A 3 8.36 -14.42 -2.21
N CYS A 4 9.06 -15.36 -2.81
CA CYS A 4 8.70 -16.78 -2.83
C CYS A 4 9.79 -17.63 -2.17
N ALA A 5 9.40 -18.51 -1.26
CA ALA A 5 10.30 -19.52 -0.70
C ALA A 5 10.38 -20.72 -1.66
N LEU A 6 11.59 -21.21 -1.93
CA LEU A 6 11.83 -22.36 -2.80
C LEU A 6 11.92 -23.70 -2.03
N ASN A 7 11.90 -23.66 -0.71
CA ASN A 7 11.89 -24.85 0.15
C ASN A 7 11.17 -24.59 1.47
N GLN A 8 10.83 -25.67 2.18
CA GLN A 8 10.01 -25.63 3.40
C GLN A 8 10.72 -24.89 4.56
N GLU A 9 12.02 -24.99 4.67
CA GLU A 9 12.77 -24.32 5.74
C GLU A 9 12.70 -22.80 5.58
N VAL A 10 13.01 -22.28 4.39
CA VAL A 10 12.93 -20.83 4.08
C VAL A 10 11.48 -20.34 4.18
N PHE A 11 10.50 -21.15 3.77
CA PHE A 11 9.09 -20.83 3.95
C PHE A 11 8.75 -20.58 5.42
N THR A 12 9.17 -21.46 6.32
CA THR A 12 8.90 -21.36 7.76
C THR A 12 9.56 -20.10 8.37
N LEU A 13 10.80 -19.80 7.97
CA LEU A 13 11.52 -18.61 8.42
C LEU A 13 10.84 -17.32 7.92
N LEU A 14 10.49 -17.25 6.64
CA LEU A 14 9.76 -16.10 6.07
C LEU A 14 8.40 -15.93 6.76
N GLN A 15 7.63 -17.01 6.92
CA GLN A 15 6.33 -16.96 7.59
C GLN A 15 6.45 -16.41 9.01
N SER A 16 7.47 -16.84 9.77
CA SER A 16 7.75 -16.32 11.11
C SER A 16 8.09 -14.82 11.06
N SER A 17 8.95 -14.40 10.14
CA SER A 17 9.34 -13.00 9.98
C SER A 17 8.13 -12.10 9.63
N PHE A 18 7.25 -12.57 8.75
CA PHE A 18 5.98 -11.86 8.44
C PHE A 18 5.04 -11.79 9.65
N LYS A 19 4.89 -12.90 10.38
CA LYS A 19 4.04 -12.98 11.58
C LYS A 19 4.53 -12.04 12.68
N ASN A 20 5.84 -11.98 12.89
CA ASN A 20 6.49 -11.17 13.92
C ASN A 20 6.73 -9.71 13.47
N ARG A 21 6.34 -9.35 12.25
CA ARG A 21 6.51 -8.00 11.66
C ARG A 21 7.97 -7.56 11.52
N ASN A 22 8.89 -8.51 11.38
CA ASN A 22 10.32 -8.27 11.18
C ASN A 22 10.67 -8.05 9.70
N ILE A 23 9.70 -7.57 8.92
CA ILE A 23 9.86 -7.28 7.49
C ILE A 23 9.47 -5.82 7.24
N TYR A 24 10.43 -5.04 6.77
CA TYR A 24 10.17 -3.70 6.26
C TYR A 24 9.52 -3.79 4.88
N LYS A 25 8.46 -3.04 4.67
CA LYS A 25 7.73 -2.98 3.40
C LYS A 25 7.38 -1.54 3.09
N GLU A 26 7.88 -1.07 1.95
CA GLU A 26 7.62 0.27 1.45
C GLU A 26 6.84 0.20 0.14
N TYR A 27 5.85 1.04 0.06
CA TYR A 27 5.02 1.24 -1.12
C TYR A 27 5.07 2.69 -1.55
N VAL A 28 4.86 2.92 -2.84
CA VAL A 28 4.59 4.24 -3.38
C VAL A 28 3.22 4.20 -4.04
N CYS A 29 2.42 5.22 -3.82
CA CYS A 29 1.15 5.38 -4.51
C CYS A 29 0.87 6.83 -4.88
N LEU A 30 0.02 7.04 -5.90
CA LEU A 30 -0.62 8.30 -6.18
C LEU A 30 -2.05 8.26 -5.66
N VAL A 31 -2.47 9.31 -4.98
CA VAL A 31 -3.83 9.45 -4.44
C VAL A 31 -4.50 10.71 -4.98
N GLU A 32 -5.84 10.72 -5.03
CA GLU A 32 -6.60 11.89 -5.46
C GLU A 32 -6.45 13.07 -4.47
N GLY A 33 -6.20 14.25 -5.01
CA GLY A 33 -6.15 15.50 -4.25
C GLY A 33 -4.94 15.61 -3.33
N LYS A 34 -5.00 16.63 -2.46
CA LYS A 34 -3.97 16.91 -1.45
C LYS A 34 -4.37 16.35 -0.09
N LEU A 35 -3.38 15.84 0.63
CA LEU A 35 -3.60 15.40 2.01
C LEU A 35 -3.62 16.60 2.97
N ARG A 36 -4.30 16.44 4.10
CA ARG A 36 -4.36 17.49 5.15
C ARG A 36 -3.02 17.67 5.89
N THR A 37 -2.17 16.66 5.85
CA THR A 37 -0.85 16.66 6.52
C THR A 37 0.20 16.05 5.60
N GLN A 38 1.44 16.52 5.69
CA GLN A 38 2.56 16.03 4.87
C GLN A 38 3.08 14.66 5.33
N SER A 39 2.74 14.23 6.53
CA SER A 39 3.07 12.90 7.05
C SER A 39 2.13 12.50 8.17
N GLY A 40 2.06 11.22 8.45
CA GLY A 40 1.24 10.72 9.55
C GLY A 40 1.24 9.21 9.66
N LYS A 41 0.51 8.74 10.68
CA LYS A 41 0.21 7.33 10.92
C LYS A 41 -1.29 7.12 10.74
N ILE A 42 -1.66 6.11 9.96
CA ILE A 42 -3.03 5.65 9.83
C ILE A 42 -3.15 4.33 10.58
N GLU A 43 -3.97 4.32 11.63
CA GLU A 43 -4.22 3.12 12.42
C GLU A 43 -5.73 2.92 12.58
N VAL A 44 -6.26 1.96 11.85
CA VAL A 44 -7.70 1.66 11.79
C VAL A 44 -7.94 0.15 11.70
N PRO A 45 -9.01 -0.37 12.29
CA PRO A 45 -9.37 -1.78 12.16
C PRO A 45 -10.04 -2.03 10.80
N LEU A 46 -9.60 -3.09 10.09
CA LEU A 46 -10.12 -3.50 8.79
C LEU A 46 -10.81 -4.86 8.87
N SER A 47 -12.01 -4.93 8.32
CA SER A 47 -12.76 -6.18 8.10
C SER A 47 -13.07 -6.38 6.62
N ARG A 48 -13.63 -7.55 6.28
CA ARG A 48 -14.22 -7.77 4.95
C ARG A 48 -15.56 -7.03 4.89
N SER A 49 -15.78 -6.27 3.83
CA SER A 49 -17.05 -5.58 3.62
C SER A 49 -18.21 -6.58 3.55
N ARG A 50 -19.31 -6.26 4.23
CA ARG A 50 -20.55 -7.04 4.16
C ARG A 50 -21.29 -6.83 2.85
N LYS A 51 -21.14 -5.63 2.24
CA LYS A 51 -21.81 -5.25 0.97
C LYS A 51 -21.05 -5.78 -0.26
N ASN A 52 -19.71 -5.73 -0.21
CA ASN A 52 -18.87 -6.20 -1.31
C ASN A 52 -17.71 -7.05 -0.76
N ARG A 53 -17.81 -8.38 -0.90
CA ARG A 53 -16.87 -9.35 -0.32
C ARG A 53 -15.43 -9.25 -0.85
N ILE A 54 -15.22 -8.59 -1.98
CA ILE A 54 -13.87 -8.32 -2.53
C ILE A 54 -13.20 -7.17 -1.77
N LYS A 55 -14.00 -6.20 -1.32
CA LYS A 55 -13.54 -4.98 -0.62
C LYS A 55 -13.20 -5.25 0.85
N ARG A 56 -12.29 -4.43 1.39
CA ARG A 56 -12.06 -4.27 2.83
C ARG A 56 -12.59 -2.89 3.24
N GLU A 57 -13.06 -2.77 4.47
CA GLU A 57 -13.60 -1.52 5.01
C GLU A 57 -13.17 -1.33 6.46
N VAL A 58 -13.13 -0.07 6.90
CA VAL A 58 -12.91 0.26 8.31
C VAL A 58 -14.14 -0.14 9.12
N SER A 59 -13.93 -0.94 10.15
CA SER A 59 -15.01 -1.48 10.99
C SER A 59 -14.47 -1.83 12.36
N SER A 60 -15.21 -1.51 13.42
CA SER A 60 -14.84 -1.83 14.82
C SER A 60 -14.60 -3.31 15.07
N GLU A 61 -15.22 -4.20 14.28
CA GLU A 61 -15.02 -5.67 14.37
C GLU A 61 -13.76 -6.13 13.62
N GLY A 62 -13.04 -5.22 12.97
CA GLY A 62 -11.90 -5.52 12.11
C GLY A 62 -10.62 -5.80 12.89
N LYS A 63 -9.61 -6.27 12.16
CA LYS A 63 -8.24 -6.44 12.70
C LYS A 63 -7.46 -5.15 12.51
N VAL A 64 -6.78 -4.69 13.55
CA VAL A 64 -5.94 -3.48 13.49
C VAL A 64 -5.00 -3.52 12.30
N SER A 65 -5.01 -2.44 11.54
CA SER A 65 -4.09 -2.16 10.45
C SER A 65 -3.38 -0.84 10.71
N SER A 66 -2.06 -0.80 10.51
CA SER A 66 -1.23 0.37 10.80
C SER A 66 -0.22 0.57 9.69
N SER A 67 -0.09 1.82 9.23
CA SER A 67 0.92 2.27 8.27
C SER A 67 1.32 3.70 8.56
N ASN A 68 2.57 4.04 8.25
CA ASN A 68 3.06 5.41 8.22
C ASN A 68 3.06 5.90 6.77
N PHE A 69 2.81 7.19 6.57
CA PHE A 69 2.92 7.81 5.24
C PHE A 69 3.69 9.13 5.31
N VAL A 70 4.29 9.46 4.17
CA VAL A 70 4.92 10.79 3.91
C VAL A 70 4.55 11.18 2.50
N VAL A 71 4.09 12.42 2.32
CA VAL A 71 3.92 13.03 1.00
C VAL A 71 5.32 13.35 0.47
N ILE A 72 5.67 12.83 -0.69
CA ILE A 72 7.00 13.01 -1.30
C ILE A 72 6.94 13.90 -2.55
N ASP A 73 5.75 14.07 -3.12
CA ASP A 73 5.48 14.99 -4.22
C ASP A 73 3.98 15.27 -4.30
N GLU A 74 3.58 16.44 -4.81
CA GLU A 74 2.16 16.77 -5.01
C GLU A 74 1.98 17.88 -6.05
N ASN A 75 0.85 17.84 -6.75
CA ASN A 75 0.38 18.92 -7.60
C ASN A 75 -1.05 19.36 -7.21
N SER A 76 -1.76 20.07 -8.09
CA SER A 76 -3.13 20.53 -7.82
C SER A 76 -4.17 19.39 -7.74
N THR A 77 -3.90 18.25 -8.35
CA THR A 77 -4.87 17.17 -8.58
C THR A 77 -4.57 15.88 -7.82
N CYS A 78 -3.31 15.61 -7.50
CA CYS A 78 -2.90 14.38 -6.82
C CYS A 78 -1.70 14.59 -5.90
N SER A 79 -1.50 13.64 -4.99
CA SER A 79 -0.32 13.55 -4.12
C SER A 79 0.36 12.19 -4.27
N LYS A 80 1.69 12.19 -4.29
CA LYS A 80 2.53 11.00 -4.27
C LYS A 80 2.96 10.69 -2.84
N LEU A 81 2.66 9.49 -2.40
CA LEU A 81 2.94 9.06 -1.03
C LEU A 81 3.97 7.93 -1.01
N LYS A 82 4.91 8.03 -0.07
CA LYS A 82 5.67 6.91 0.42
C LYS A 82 4.95 6.32 1.63
N ILE A 83 4.70 5.03 1.64
CA ILE A 83 3.96 4.32 2.69
C ILE A 83 4.78 3.17 3.24
N GLU A 84 5.03 3.19 4.54
CA GLU A 84 5.60 2.08 5.28
C GLU A 84 4.47 1.24 5.91
N LEU A 85 4.42 -0.05 5.58
CA LEU A 85 3.44 -0.97 6.16
C LEU A 85 3.95 -1.61 7.46
N ILE A 86 3.38 -1.22 8.59
CA ILE A 86 3.61 -1.87 9.89
C ILE A 86 2.86 -3.19 9.97
N THR A 87 1.66 -3.24 9.43
CA THR A 87 0.87 -4.48 9.27
C THR A 87 0.71 -4.80 7.77
N GLY A 88 0.23 -5.99 7.44
CA GLY A 88 0.00 -6.41 6.05
C GLY A 88 -1.39 -7.03 5.88
N ARG A 89 -2.45 -6.23 6.04
CA ARG A 89 -3.82 -6.70 5.78
C ARG A 89 -4.12 -6.64 4.28
N ASN A 90 -5.00 -7.52 3.85
CA ASN A 90 -5.46 -7.50 2.46
C ASN A 90 -6.09 -6.14 2.15
N HIS A 91 -5.76 -5.53 1.01
CA HIS A 91 -6.18 -4.20 0.55
C HIS A 91 -5.93 -3.06 1.56
N GLN A 92 -4.96 -3.21 2.47
CA GLN A 92 -4.76 -2.27 3.58
C GLN A 92 -4.61 -0.83 3.10
N ILE A 93 -3.63 -0.53 2.23
CA ILE A 93 -3.37 0.82 1.73
C ILE A 93 -4.61 1.37 1.03
N ARG A 94 -5.22 0.59 0.16
CA ARG A 94 -6.42 0.98 -0.59
C ARG A 94 -7.56 1.43 0.34
N SER A 95 -7.86 0.61 1.37
CA SER A 95 -8.91 0.92 2.37
C SER A 95 -8.56 2.10 3.25
N GLN A 96 -7.29 2.27 3.62
CA GLN A 96 -6.84 3.38 4.45
C GLN A 96 -6.89 4.71 3.67
N MET A 97 -6.51 4.71 2.39
CA MET A 97 -6.57 5.91 1.54
C MET A 97 -8.02 6.32 1.27
N GLU A 98 -8.92 5.38 0.98
CA GLU A 98 -10.35 5.66 0.91
C GLU A 98 -10.89 6.27 2.22
N PHE A 99 -10.53 5.67 3.36
CA PHE A 99 -11.00 6.11 4.68
C PHE A 99 -10.62 7.55 5.01
N ILE A 100 -9.43 8.00 4.62
CA ILE A 100 -8.98 9.39 4.83
C ILE A 100 -9.50 10.36 3.76
N GLY A 101 -10.24 9.86 2.76
CA GLY A 101 -10.84 10.67 1.70
C GLY A 101 -9.93 10.95 0.50
N ASN A 102 -8.79 10.28 0.40
CA ASN A 102 -7.85 10.41 -0.72
C ASN A 102 -7.61 9.03 -1.36
N PRO A 103 -8.57 8.48 -2.12
CA PRO A 103 -8.42 7.17 -2.73
C PRO A 103 -7.25 7.13 -3.72
N ILE A 104 -6.67 5.95 -3.92
CA ILE A 104 -5.57 5.73 -4.87
C ILE A 104 -6.08 5.99 -6.29
N LEU A 105 -5.33 6.69 -7.12
CA LEU A 105 -5.69 6.98 -8.50
C LEU A 105 -6.08 5.70 -9.26
N ASN A 106 -7.19 5.77 -9.99
CA ASN A 106 -7.82 4.68 -10.75
C ASN A 106 -8.32 3.49 -9.90
N ASP A 107 -8.37 3.61 -8.58
CA ASP A 107 -8.92 2.56 -7.71
C ASP A 107 -10.44 2.71 -7.56
N VAL A 108 -11.18 2.42 -8.64
CA VAL A 108 -12.64 2.55 -8.71
C VAL A 108 -13.35 1.73 -7.62
N LEU A 109 -12.79 0.55 -7.26
CA LEU A 109 -13.33 -0.26 -6.17
C LEU A 109 -13.35 0.50 -4.83
N TYR A 110 -12.41 1.41 -4.64
CA TYR A 110 -12.25 2.23 -3.44
C TYR A 110 -12.62 3.71 -3.65
N GLY A 111 -13.44 3.99 -4.66
CA GLY A 111 -14.09 5.28 -4.84
C GLY A 111 -13.31 6.33 -5.62
N ALA A 112 -12.16 5.96 -6.20
CA ALA A 112 -11.44 6.84 -7.12
C ALA A 112 -12.18 6.96 -8.47
N LYS A 113 -11.91 8.04 -9.18
CA LYS A 113 -12.36 8.21 -10.55
C LYS A 113 -11.62 7.24 -11.48
N LYS A 114 -12.34 6.71 -12.46
CA LYS A 114 -11.70 5.96 -13.55
C LYS A 114 -10.90 6.94 -14.40
N LEU A 115 -9.68 6.54 -14.75
CA LEU A 115 -8.79 7.29 -15.64
C LEU A 115 -8.73 6.54 -16.98
N ASP A 116 -9.01 7.27 -18.07
CA ASP A 116 -9.05 6.69 -19.43
C ASP A 116 -7.66 6.29 -19.94
N GLU A 117 -6.61 6.90 -19.38
CA GLU A 117 -5.21 6.61 -19.68
C GLU A 117 -4.71 5.29 -19.07
N LEU A 118 -5.46 4.73 -18.12
CA LEU A 118 -5.10 3.50 -17.41
C LEU A 118 -6.09 2.37 -17.71
N ASN A 119 -5.58 1.13 -17.74
CA ASN A 119 -6.43 -0.04 -17.80
C ASN A 119 -7.27 -0.19 -16.52
N GLU A 120 -8.44 -0.83 -16.62
CA GLU A 120 -9.39 -0.97 -15.49
C GLU A 120 -8.80 -1.66 -14.25
N ASN A 121 -7.81 -2.53 -14.43
CA ASN A 121 -7.16 -3.24 -13.33
C ASN A 121 -5.84 -2.58 -12.87
N GLN A 122 -5.47 -1.47 -13.47
CA GLN A 122 -4.23 -0.76 -13.19
C GLN A 122 -4.51 0.37 -12.20
N ILE A 123 -4.00 0.24 -10.99
CA ILE A 123 -4.09 1.29 -9.95
C ILE A 123 -2.70 1.85 -9.67
N CYS A 124 -2.63 3.12 -9.26
CA CYS A 124 -1.36 3.78 -8.97
C CYS A 124 -0.82 3.38 -7.58
N LEU A 125 -0.57 2.08 -7.37
CA LEU A 125 0.02 1.51 -6.16
C LEU A 125 1.14 0.55 -6.51
N HIS A 126 2.35 0.84 -6.02
CA HIS A 126 3.56 0.09 -6.32
C HIS A 126 4.28 -0.39 -5.05
N SER A 127 4.66 -1.69 -5.02
CA SER A 127 5.51 -2.25 -3.96
C SER A 127 6.98 -1.92 -4.26
N LYS A 128 7.47 -0.84 -3.66
CA LYS A 128 8.77 -0.22 -3.97
C LYS A 128 9.93 -0.98 -3.38
N LYS A 129 9.87 -1.27 -2.06
CA LYS A 129 11.00 -1.85 -1.33
C LYS A 129 10.54 -2.90 -0.32
N ILE A 130 11.33 -3.95 -0.18
CA ILE A 130 11.21 -4.93 0.90
C ILE A 130 12.58 -5.18 1.52
N ARG A 131 12.64 -5.27 2.86
CA ARG A 131 13.84 -5.64 3.60
C ARG A 131 13.47 -6.64 4.69
N PHE A 132 14.27 -7.68 4.83
CA PHE A 132 14.11 -8.72 5.85
C PHE A 132 15.43 -9.41 6.16
N GLU A 133 15.47 -10.09 7.31
CA GLU A 133 16.61 -10.89 7.73
C GLU A 133 16.23 -12.37 7.77
N ILE A 134 17.09 -13.24 7.23
CA ILE A 134 17.00 -14.69 7.35
C ILE A 134 18.39 -15.24 7.65
N ARG A 135 18.50 -16.07 8.70
CA ARG A 135 19.77 -16.71 9.11
C ARG A 135 20.91 -15.69 9.32
N ASN A 136 20.62 -14.58 10.02
CA ASN A 136 21.54 -13.47 10.28
C ASN A 136 22.09 -12.80 9.01
N LYS A 137 21.40 -12.99 7.87
CA LYS A 137 21.74 -12.33 6.62
C LYS A 137 20.62 -11.37 6.22
N ASN A 138 20.99 -10.12 5.98
CA ASN A 138 20.07 -9.08 5.53
C ASN A 138 19.86 -9.18 4.01
N TYR A 139 18.60 -9.05 3.62
CA TYR A 139 18.14 -8.99 2.23
C TYR A 139 17.37 -7.70 2.04
N GLU A 140 17.73 -6.94 1.02
CA GLU A 140 17.02 -5.74 0.60
C GLU A 140 16.83 -5.77 -0.90
N PHE A 141 15.60 -5.52 -1.34
CA PHE A 141 15.24 -5.44 -2.75
C PHE A 141 14.43 -4.18 -2.98
N GLU A 142 14.76 -3.48 -4.04
CA GLU A 142 14.08 -2.28 -4.49
C GLU A 142 13.78 -2.38 -5.98
N VAL A 143 12.63 -1.84 -6.40
CA VAL A 143 12.19 -1.84 -7.80
C VAL A 143 11.77 -0.41 -8.15
N ASP A 144 12.18 0.06 -9.32
CA ASP A 144 11.81 1.38 -9.80
C ASP A 144 10.30 1.51 -9.97
N GLU A 145 9.81 2.71 -9.74
CA GLU A 145 8.40 3.04 -9.90
C GLU A 145 8.01 2.98 -11.38
N PRO A 146 6.75 2.63 -11.68
CA PRO A 146 6.26 2.72 -13.04
C PRO A 146 6.38 4.15 -13.59
N SER A 147 6.94 4.29 -14.78
CA SER A 147 7.19 5.60 -15.40
C SER A 147 5.93 6.45 -15.53
N PHE A 148 4.77 5.83 -15.74
CA PHE A 148 3.49 6.52 -15.88
C PHE A 148 3.05 7.27 -14.60
N PHE A 149 3.67 7.01 -13.42
CA PHE A 149 3.39 7.80 -12.23
C PHE A 149 3.77 9.29 -12.43
N ASN A 150 4.81 9.55 -13.20
CA ASN A 150 5.26 10.92 -13.48
C ASN A 150 4.30 11.68 -14.40
N ASP A 151 3.53 10.97 -15.23
CA ASP A 151 2.58 11.60 -16.16
C ASP A 151 1.46 12.34 -15.40
N PHE A 152 1.10 11.86 -14.21
CA PHE A 152 0.09 12.50 -13.36
C PHE A 152 0.63 13.60 -12.45
N LEU A 153 1.94 13.67 -12.23
CA LEU A 153 2.57 14.69 -11.37
C LEU A 153 3.02 15.93 -12.17
N ASN A 154 3.31 15.75 -13.45
CA ASN A 154 3.82 16.82 -14.33
C ASN A 154 2.70 17.63 -15.02
N VAL A 155 1.45 17.49 -14.59
CA VAL A 155 0.28 18.20 -15.15
C VAL A 155 -0.06 19.45 -14.35
#